data_3c4ae1d1703e0104bb0cf518acb6c3b5
#
_entry.id   3c4ae1d1703e0104bb0cf518acb6c3b5
#
_cell.length_a   1.000
_cell.length_b   1.000
_cell.length_c   1.000
_cell.angle_alpha   90.00
_cell.angle_beta   90.00
_cell.angle_gamma   90.00
#
_symmetry.space_group_name_H-M   'P 1'
#
loop_
_entity.id
_entity.type
_entity.pdbx_description
1 polymer ?
#
loop_
_entity_poly.entity_id
_entity_poly.type
_entity_poly.pdbx_seq_one_letter_code
_entity_poly.pdbx_strand_id
1 'polypeptide(L)'
;MGFMVTEIQPTPNPNAAKFVLDRDISDRPISFLNPAEGGDHPLASQLFAVKGVKSLLLLGDFVTVNKDAKAGWPQIKRRVQQVLAEI
;
A
#
# COMPACT_ATOMS: atom_id res chain seq x y z
N MET A 1 11.73 12.45 -1.88
CA MET A 1 11.19 12.17 -3.22
C MET A 1 10.27 10.98 -3.15
N GLY A 2 9.08 11.15 -3.66
CA GLY A 2 8.06 10.13 -3.54
C GLY A 2 8.01 9.15 -4.68
N PHE A 3 7.05 8.23 -4.58
CA PHE A 3 6.74 7.28 -5.64
C PHE A 3 5.49 7.75 -6.37
N MET A 4 5.46 7.57 -7.68
CA MET A 4 4.28 7.85 -8.49
C MET A 4 3.58 6.52 -8.80
N VAL A 5 2.28 6.44 -8.51
CA VAL A 5 1.48 5.27 -8.87
C VAL A 5 1.14 5.39 -10.36
N THR A 6 1.62 4.43 -11.14
CA THR A 6 1.39 4.43 -12.60
C THR A 6 0.16 3.64 -12.99
N GLU A 7 -0.27 2.71 -12.15
CA GLU A 7 -1.42 1.86 -12.42
C GLU A 7 -1.93 1.27 -11.12
N ILE A 8 -3.23 1.07 -11.02
CA ILE A 8 -3.84 0.35 -9.91
C ILE A 8 -4.57 -0.84 -10.51
N GLN A 9 -4.11 -2.04 -10.15
CA GLN A 9 -4.65 -3.27 -10.71
C GLN A 9 -5.55 -3.97 -9.68
N PRO A 10 -6.75 -4.41 -10.09
CA PRO A 10 -7.57 -5.23 -9.22
C PRO A 10 -6.94 -6.61 -9.04
N THR A 11 -7.29 -7.27 -7.95
CA THR A 11 -6.88 -8.64 -7.69
C THR A 11 -8.12 -9.51 -7.58
N PRO A 12 -7.98 -10.86 -7.55
CA PRO A 12 -9.13 -11.73 -7.30
C PRO A 12 -9.83 -11.44 -5.98
N ASN A 13 -9.12 -10.87 -5.01
CA ASN A 13 -9.72 -10.47 -3.74
C ASN A 13 -10.22 -9.02 -3.87
N PRO A 14 -11.55 -8.77 -3.70
CA PRO A 14 -12.08 -7.41 -3.83
C PRO A 14 -11.58 -6.44 -2.75
N ASN A 15 -10.99 -6.96 -1.69
CA ASN A 15 -10.42 -6.14 -0.62
C ASN A 15 -8.93 -5.91 -0.79
N ALA A 16 -8.35 -6.33 -1.90
CA ALA A 16 -6.93 -6.13 -2.20
C ALA A 16 -6.76 -5.45 -3.56
N ALA A 17 -5.79 -4.55 -3.65
CA ALA A 17 -5.44 -3.90 -4.91
C ALA A 17 -3.92 -3.76 -4.97
N LYS A 18 -3.39 -3.85 -6.20
CA LYS A 18 -1.96 -3.76 -6.47
C LYS A 18 -1.67 -2.37 -7.04
N PHE A 19 -0.85 -1.60 -6.31
CA PHE A 19 -0.46 -0.26 -6.73
C PHE A 19 0.91 -0.35 -7.37
N VAL A 20 0.97 -0.21 -8.70
CA VAL A 20 2.22 -0.26 -9.46
C VAL A 20 2.87 1.12 -9.44
N LEU A 21 4.17 1.14 -9.17
CA LEU A 21 4.92 2.38 -8.97
C LEU A 21 5.86 2.65 -10.13
N ASP A 22 6.38 3.87 -10.20
CA ASP A 22 7.29 4.27 -11.27
C ASP A 22 8.73 3.77 -11.06
N ARG A 23 9.02 3.13 -9.93
CA ARG A 23 10.33 2.54 -9.64
C ARG A 23 10.22 1.50 -8.54
N ASP A 24 11.31 0.76 -8.32
CA ASP A 24 11.31 -0.29 -7.32
C ASP A 24 11.22 0.29 -5.91
N ILE A 25 10.45 -0.39 -5.06
CA ILE A 25 10.26 -0.04 -3.65
C ILE A 25 10.92 -1.06 -2.72
N SER A 26 11.09 -2.29 -3.18
CA SER A 26 11.73 -3.35 -2.40
C SER A 26 12.31 -4.40 -3.34
N ASP A 27 13.53 -4.85 -3.06
CA ASP A 27 14.17 -5.89 -3.86
C ASP A 27 13.78 -7.31 -3.41
N ARG A 28 12.96 -7.40 -2.37
CA ARG A 28 12.50 -8.68 -1.82
C ARG A 28 11.08 -8.52 -1.29
N PRO A 29 10.32 -9.63 -1.16
CA PRO A 29 8.98 -9.54 -0.59
C PRO A 29 9.04 -9.14 0.88
N ILE A 30 8.30 -8.11 1.25
CA ILE A 30 8.14 -7.70 2.65
C ILE A 30 6.66 -7.62 2.93
N SER A 31 6.18 -8.52 3.81
CA SER A 31 4.76 -8.60 4.16
C SER A 31 4.52 -8.08 5.55
N PHE A 32 3.46 -7.30 5.71
CA PHE A 32 2.99 -6.82 7.00
C PHE A 32 1.54 -7.27 7.14
N LEU A 33 1.29 -8.22 8.02
CA LEU A 33 -0.03 -8.83 8.15
C LEU A 33 -0.99 -7.99 8.98
N ASN A 34 -0.46 -7.04 9.74
CA ASN A 34 -1.27 -6.13 10.55
C ASN A 34 -0.46 -4.85 10.82
N PRO A 35 -1.12 -3.77 11.28
CA PRO A 35 -0.43 -2.50 11.51
C PRO A 35 0.71 -2.57 12.51
N ALA A 36 0.64 -3.46 13.49
CA ALA A 36 1.69 -3.56 14.50
C ALA A 36 3.01 -4.01 13.88
N GLU A 37 2.97 -4.83 12.83
CA GLU A 37 4.18 -5.30 12.15
C GLU A 37 4.89 -4.21 11.37
N GLY A 38 4.16 -3.17 10.96
CA GLY A 38 4.72 -2.07 10.19
C GLY A 38 5.28 -0.93 11.01
N GLY A 39 5.22 -1.02 12.35
CA GLY A 39 5.56 0.11 13.21
C GLY A 39 6.99 0.62 13.07
N ASP A 40 7.93 -0.26 12.77
CA ASP A 40 9.35 0.10 12.64
C ASP A 40 9.76 0.41 11.20
N HIS A 41 8.87 0.24 10.24
CA HIS A 41 9.17 0.48 8.83
C HIS A 41 8.61 1.85 8.44
N PRO A 42 9.47 2.82 8.04
CA PRO A 42 9.00 4.19 7.80
C PRO A 42 7.87 4.30 6.79
N LEU A 43 7.95 3.54 5.69
CA LEU A 43 6.93 3.56 4.66
C LEU A 43 5.66 2.83 5.12
N ALA A 44 5.82 1.62 5.67
CA ALA A 44 4.68 0.83 6.10
C ALA A 44 3.88 1.53 7.20
N SER A 45 4.56 2.17 8.15
CA SER A 45 3.87 2.87 9.22
C SER A 45 2.99 4.00 8.68
N GLN A 46 3.46 4.71 7.65
CA GLN A 46 2.67 5.78 7.04
C GLN A 46 1.50 5.23 6.23
N LEU A 47 1.68 4.10 5.54
CA LEU A 47 0.60 3.47 4.80
C LEU A 47 -0.46 2.91 5.73
N PHE A 48 -0.06 2.33 6.86
CA PHE A 48 -1.02 1.86 7.86
C PHE A 48 -1.78 2.99 8.55
N ALA A 49 -1.26 4.21 8.51
CA ALA A 49 -1.99 5.37 9.02
C ALA A 49 -3.18 5.73 8.14
N VAL A 50 -3.25 5.22 6.92
CA VAL A 50 -4.42 5.39 6.07
C VAL A 50 -5.56 4.54 6.63
N LYS A 51 -6.69 5.20 6.93
CA LYS A 51 -7.82 4.52 7.53
C LYS A 51 -8.33 3.41 6.60
N GLY A 52 -8.46 2.21 7.13
CA GLY A 52 -8.98 1.07 6.40
C GLY A 52 -7.92 0.13 5.85
N VAL A 53 -6.64 0.50 5.90
CA VAL A 53 -5.56 -0.39 5.46
C VAL A 53 -5.29 -1.43 6.54
N LYS A 54 -5.37 -2.71 6.19
CA LYS A 54 -5.20 -3.83 7.13
C LYS A 54 -3.86 -4.53 7.00
N SER A 55 -3.40 -4.75 5.77
CA SER A 55 -2.14 -5.43 5.54
C SER A 55 -1.50 -4.90 4.26
N LEU A 56 -0.19 -5.13 4.13
CA LEU A 56 0.61 -4.63 3.03
C LEU A 56 1.58 -5.69 2.55
N LEU A 57 1.89 -5.67 1.24
CA LEU A 57 3.00 -6.43 0.66
C LEU A 57 3.79 -5.49 -0.23
N LEU A 58 5.08 -5.34 0.04
CA LEU A 58 6.00 -4.57 -0.79
C LEU A 58 6.86 -5.54 -1.58
N LEU A 59 6.90 -5.38 -2.90
CA LEU A 59 7.72 -6.25 -3.75
C LEU A 59 7.99 -5.57 -5.09
N GLY A 60 9.26 -5.48 -5.48
CA GLY A 60 9.62 -4.90 -6.76
C GLY A 60 9.09 -3.48 -6.88
N ASP A 61 8.32 -3.23 -7.94
CA ASP A 61 7.78 -1.91 -8.23
C ASP A 61 6.31 -1.77 -7.82
N PHE A 62 5.83 -2.58 -6.87
CA PHE A 62 4.42 -2.48 -6.48
C PHE A 62 4.21 -2.66 -4.98
N VAL A 63 3.08 -2.14 -4.53
CA VAL A 63 2.56 -2.34 -3.18
C VAL A 63 1.17 -2.95 -3.30
N THR A 64 0.95 -4.09 -2.67
CA THR A 64 -0.40 -4.65 -2.56
C THR A 64 -0.99 -4.19 -1.24
N VAL A 65 -2.14 -3.54 -1.31
CA VAL A 65 -2.84 -3.03 -0.14
C VAL A 65 -4.09 -3.86 0.08
N ASN A 66 -4.25 -4.40 1.27
CA ASN A 66 -5.47 -5.07 1.69
C ASN A 66 -6.22 -4.14 2.63
N LYS A 67 -7.51 -3.94 2.35
CA LYS A 67 -8.35 -3.05 3.14
C LYS A 67 -9.35 -3.81 3.98
N ASP A 68 -9.87 -3.15 5.00
CA ASP A 68 -11.04 -3.62 5.74
C ASP A 68 -12.22 -3.71 4.76
N ALA A 69 -13.01 -4.78 4.86
CA ALA A 69 -14.16 -4.99 3.98
C ALA A 69 -15.15 -3.84 4.03
N LYS A 70 -15.23 -3.14 5.14
CA LYS A 70 -16.15 -2.01 5.33
C LYS A 70 -15.61 -0.69 4.80
N ALA A 71 -14.32 -0.64 4.43
CA ALA A 71 -13.71 0.59 3.94
C ALA A 71 -13.91 0.73 2.43
N GLY A 72 -13.93 1.97 1.93
CA GLY A 72 -14.12 2.26 0.52
C GLY A 72 -12.82 2.51 -0.21
N TRP A 73 -12.67 1.90 -1.40
CA TRP A 73 -11.49 2.09 -2.22
C TRP A 73 -11.21 3.52 -2.65
N PRO A 74 -12.22 4.34 -3.03
CA PRO A 74 -11.91 5.70 -3.50
C PRO A 74 -11.09 6.52 -2.52
N GLN A 75 -11.41 6.46 -1.23
CA GLN A 75 -10.67 7.19 -0.21
C GLN A 75 -9.29 6.58 0.01
N ILE A 76 -9.22 5.25 0.06
CA ILE A 76 -7.96 4.54 0.29
C ILE A 76 -6.99 4.80 -0.87
N LYS A 77 -7.47 4.69 -2.12
CA LYS A 77 -6.63 4.93 -3.28
C LYS A 77 -6.03 6.33 -3.26
N ARG A 78 -6.85 7.34 -2.95
CA ARG A 78 -6.38 8.72 -2.88
C ARG A 78 -5.30 8.89 -1.81
N ARG A 79 -5.56 8.37 -0.61
CA ARG A 79 -4.64 8.55 0.50
C ARG A 79 -3.34 7.77 0.32
N VAL A 80 -3.43 6.55 -0.19
CA VAL A 80 -2.23 5.75 -0.45
C VAL A 80 -1.34 6.45 -1.47
N GLN A 81 -1.93 7.00 -2.54
CA GLN A 81 -1.15 7.73 -3.53
C GLN A 81 -0.50 8.97 -2.93
N GLN A 82 -1.20 9.69 -2.05
CA GLN A 82 -0.63 10.85 -1.37
C GLN A 82 0.55 10.46 -0.48
N VAL A 83 0.40 9.39 0.29
CA VAL A 83 1.48 8.92 1.17
C VAL A 83 2.70 8.53 0.34
N LEU A 84 2.50 7.76 -0.73
CA LEU A 84 3.61 7.32 -1.58
C LEU A 84 4.30 8.51 -2.25
N ALA A 85 3.56 9.54 -2.61
CA ALA A 85 4.13 10.72 -3.25
C ALA A 85 4.96 11.58 -2.30
N GLU A 86 4.68 11.51 -1.01
CA GLU A 86 5.32 12.36 -0.02
C GLU A 86 6.53 11.73 0.68
N ILE A 87 6.78 10.45 0.45
CA ILE A 87 7.87 9.72 1.11
C ILE A 87 9.23 10.02 0.50
#